data_00cf6b0faffe513f74e4209a7aae841f
#
_entry.id   00cf6b0faffe513f74e4209a7aae841f
#
_cell.length_a   1.000
_cell.length_b   1.000
_cell.length_c   1.000
_cell.angle_alpha   90.00
_cell.angle_beta   90.00
_cell.angle_gamma   90.00
#
_symmetry.space_group_name_H-M   'P 1'
#
loop_
_entity.id
_entity.type
_entity.pdbx_description
1 polymer ?
#
loop_
_entity_poly.entity_id
_entity_poly.type
_entity_poly.pdbx_seq_one_letter_code
_entity_poly.pdbx_strand_id
1 'polypeptide(L)'
;MQTIIVNSRGQVRPTRVTKEQGDVLPLVFDFSLLLPVVDSYAVQGDAPTTDHSQDGSRITVTLDAGQACRTYDLVVRATGNGETRAATVQVKVEDRERGWNSMDCGCGGYW
;
A
#
# COMPACT_ATOMS: atom_id res chain seq x y z
N MET A 1 -10.06 7.54 -0.52
CA MET A 1 -8.72 7.25 -1.09
C MET A 1 -7.66 7.65 -0.09
N GLN A 2 -6.72 6.78 0.14
CA GLN A 2 -5.65 7.02 1.09
C GLN A 2 -4.40 7.50 0.38
N THR A 3 -3.75 8.53 0.91
CA THR A 3 -2.52 9.05 0.32
C THR A 3 -1.34 8.65 1.20
N ILE A 4 -0.32 8.07 0.57
CA ILE A 4 0.93 7.71 1.22
C ILE A 4 1.96 8.75 0.79
N ILE A 5 2.50 9.47 1.75
CA ILE A 5 3.48 10.51 1.44
C ILE A 5 4.87 9.96 1.64
N VAL A 6 5.70 10.10 0.61
CA VAL A 6 7.11 9.71 0.67
C VAL A 6 7.91 11.00 0.85
N ASN A 7 8.59 11.14 1.98
CA ASN A 7 9.30 12.36 2.26
C ASN A 7 10.67 12.38 1.57
N SER A 8 11.42 13.47 1.75
CA SER A 8 12.70 13.64 1.05
C SER A 8 13.77 12.66 1.50
N ARG A 9 13.53 11.91 2.57
CA ARG A 9 14.45 10.88 3.03
C ARG A 9 14.03 9.48 2.59
N GLY A 10 12.96 9.38 1.83
CA GLY A 10 12.44 8.09 1.41
C GLY A 10 11.56 7.38 2.42
N GLN A 11 11.22 8.04 3.50
CA GLN A 11 10.32 7.48 4.51
C GLN A 11 8.87 7.68 4.09
N VAL A 12 8.03 6.72 4.41
CA VAL A 12 6.62 6.75 4.04
C VAL A 12 5.74 7.04 5.25
N ARG A 13 4.63 7.69 5.00
CA ARG A 13 3.60 7.92 6.00
C ARG A 13 2.23 7.82 5.36
N PRO A 14 1.34 7.01 5.88
CA PRO A 14 1.56 6.02 6.95
C PRO A 14 2.38 4.83 6.46
N THR A 15 2.99 4.12 7.39
CA THR A 15 3.77 2.92 7.06
C THR A 15 2.90 1.67 6.98
N ARG A 16 1.68 1.76 7.47
CA ARG A 16 0.75 0.63 7.50
C ARG A 16 -0.64 1.12 7.11
N VAL A 17 -1.30 0.32 6.32
CA VAL A 17 -2.68 0.58 5.87
C VAL A 17 -3.51 -0.62 6.25
N THR A 18 -4.71 -0.38 6.74
CA THR A 18 -5.66 -1.43 7.07
C THR A 18 -6.75 -1.46 6.03
N LYS A 19 -7.06 -2.66 5.54
CA LYS A 19 -8.10 -2.90 4.56
C LYS A 19 -9.00 -3.99 5.09
N GLU A 20 -10.30 -3.83 4.94
CA GLU A 20 -11.23 -4.91 5.26
C GLU A 20 -11.30 -5.90 4.10
N GLN A 21 -11.52 -7.16 4.43
CA GLN A 21 -11.66 -8.21 3.43
C GLN A 21 -12.82 -7.87 2.50
N GLY A 22 -12.58 -7.97 1.21
CA GLY A 22 -13.60 -7.65 0.22
C GLY A 22 -13.64 -6.20 -0.22
N ASP A 23 -12.93 -5.33 0.45
CA ASP A 23 -12.88 -3.94 0.04
C ASP A 23 -11.88 -3.74 -1.09
N VAL A 24 -12.18 -2.79 -1.95
CA VAL A 24 -11.26 -2.33 -2.99
C VAL A 24 -10.75 -0.97 -2.54
N LEU A 25 -9.46 -0.87 -2.32
CA LEU A 25 -8.87 0.31 -1.69
C LEU A 25 -7.78 0.90 -2.58
N PRO A 26 -8.02 2.06 -3.18
CA PRO A 26 -6.97 2.75 -3.93
C PRO A 26 -6.04 3.49 -2.98
N LEU A 27 -4.74 3.35 -3.21
CA LEU A 27 -3.70 4.06 -2.48
C LEU A 27 -2.94 4.95 -3.44
N VAL A 28 -2.69 6.19 -3.05
CA VAL A 28 -1.90 7.11 -3.85
C VAL A 28 -0.55 7.28 -3.16
N PHE A 29 0.52 6.95 -3.88
CA PHE A 29 1.89 7.17 -3.40
C PHE A 29 2.39 8.48 -3.98
N ASP A 30 2.62 9.45 -3.12
CA ASP A 30 3.05 10.78 -3.54
C ASP A 30 4.56 10.88 -3.35
N PHE A 31 5.29 10.85 -4.45
CA PHE A 31 6.75 10.93 -4.45
C PHE A 31 7.26 12.35 -4.70
N SER A 32 6.39 13.34 -4.72
CA SER A 32 6.78 14.68 -5.13
C SER A 32 7.85 15.32 -4.25
N LEU A 33 7.93 14.91 -3.00
CA LEU A 33 8.94 15.43 -2.08
C LEU A 33 10.31 14.74 -2.27
N LEU A 34 10.32 13.56 -2.84
CA LEU A 34 11.54 12.77 -3.01
C LEU A 34 12.05 12.81 -4.44
N LEU A 35 11.14 12.67 -5.39
CA LEU A 35 11.47 12.68 -6.82
C LEU A 35 10.57 13.69 -7.50
N PRO A 36 11.11 14.83 -7.95
CA PRO A 36 10.28 15.85 -8.60
C PRO A 36 9.66 15.35 -9.90
N VAL A 37 10.30 14.37 -10.55
CA VAL A 37 9.79 13.77 -11.77
C VAL A 37 9.91 12.26 -11.62
N VAL A 38 8.86 11.54 -11.95
CA VAL A 38 8.88 10.07 -12.01
C VAL A 38 8.74 9.66 -13.47
N ASP A 39 9.79 9.03 -14.00
CA ASP A 39 9.80 8.58 -15.38
C ASP A 39 9.14 7.22 -15.54
N SER A 40 9.32 6.36 -14.55
CA SER A 40 8.74 5.01 -14.59
C SER A 40 8.57 4.51 -13.16
N TYR A 41 7.79 3.46 -13.02
CA TYR A 41 7.57 2.86 -11.71
C TYR A 41 7.29 1.37 -11.86
N ALA A 42 7.43 0.65 -10.76
CA ALA A 42 7.07 -0.76 -10.68
C ALA A 42 6.39 -1.02 -9.36
N VAL A 43 5.39 -1.89 -9.38
CA VAL A 43 4.66 -2.32 -8.19
C VAL A 43 5.11 -3.74 -7.87
N GLN A 44 5.57 -3.94 -6.65
CA GLN A 44 6.14 -5.21 -6.21
C GLN A 44 5.56 -5.58 -4.84
N GLY A 45 5.97 -6.72 -4.33
CA GLY A 45 5.49 -7.20 -3.06
C GLY A 45 4.40 -8.24 -3.24
N ASP A 46 3.89 -8.76 -2.13
CA ASP A 46 2.88 -9.81 -2.17
C ASP A 46 1.46 -9.30 -1.94
N ALA A 47 1.28 -8.01 -1.77
CA ALA A 47 -0.06 -7.43 -1.62
C ALA A 47 -0.86 -7.62 -2.90
N PRO A 48 -2.11 -8.08 -2.81
CA PRO A 48 -2.93 -8.28 -4.01
C PRO A 48 -3.37 -6.92 -4.56
N THR A 49 -3.00 -6.67 -5.81
CA THR A 49 -3.35 -5.43 -6.50
C THR A 49 -4.02 -5.76 -7.82
N THR A 50 -4.97 -4.92 -8.23
CA THR A 50 -5.69 -5.15 -9.48
C THR A 50 -5.39 -4.10 -10.53
N ASP A 51 -4.97 -2.90 -10.12
CA ASP A 51 -4.77 -1.82 -11.06
C ASP A 51 -3.75 -0.84 -10.52
N HIS A 52 -3.07 -0.15 -11.40
CA HIS A 52 -2.16 0.92 -11.01
C HIS A 52 -2.03 1.92 -12.14
N SER A 53 -1.73 3.17 -11.79
CA SER A 53 -1.55 4.22 -12.77
C SER A 53 -0.62 5.28 -12.20
N GLN A 54 -0.14 6.14 -13.06
CA GLN A 54 0.77 7.22 -12.68
C GLN A 54 0.23 8.55 -13.19
N ASP A 55 0.31 9.56 -12.34
CA ASP A 55 0.00 10.92 -12.71
C ASP A 55 1.11 11.81 -12.15
N GLY A 56 2.08 12.16 -12.99
CA GLY A 56 3.25 12.91 -12.56
C GLY A 56 4.06 12.14 -11.55
N SER A 57 4.24 12.69 -10.36
CA SER A 57 4.96 12.02 -9.28
C SER A 57 4.03 11.29 -8.31
N ARG A 58 2.77 11.11 -8.69
CA ARG A 58 1.81 10.34 -7.90
C ARG A 58 1.51 9.03 -8.59
N ILE A 59 1.60 7.95 -7.85
CA ILE A 59 1.33 6.61 -8.36
C ILE A 59 0.16 6.05 -7.56
N THR A 60 -0.91 5.68 -8.26
CA THR A 60 -2.09 5.10 -7.65
C THR A 60 -2.06 3.59 -7.82
N VAL A 61 -2.20 2.86 -6.73
CA VAL A 61 -2.25 1.40 -6.74
C VAL A 61 -3.53 0.98 -6.05
N THR A 62 -4.31 0.14 -6.70
CA THR A 62 -5.58 -0.33 -6.14
C THR A 62 -5.37 -1.70 -5.51
N LEU A 63 -5.65 -1.79 -4.22
CA LEU A 63 -5.65 -3.05 -3.48
C LEU A 63 -7.02 -3.70 -3.60
N ASP A 64 -7.02 -5.00 -3.82
CA ASP A 64 -8.25 -5.77 -3.91
C ASP A 64 -7.96 -7.16 -3.35
N ALA A 65 -9.00 -7.86 -2.93
CA ALA A 65 -8.87 -9.20 -2.40
C ALA A 65 -7.99 -9.23 -1.13
N GLY A 66 -7.29 -10.33 -0.91
CA GLY A 66 -6.50 -10.54 0.28
C GLY A 66 -7.25 -11.39 1.30
N GLN A 67 -6.50 -12.15 2.09
CA GLN A 67 -7.09 -12.99 3.13
C GLN A 67 -7.14 -12.23 4.44
N ALA A 68 -8.23 -12.39 5.16
CA ALA A 68 -8.38 -11.78 6.47
C ALA A 68 -7.25 -12.19 7.40
N CYS A 69 -6.85 -11.28 8.25
CA CYS A 69 -5.83 -11.51 9.27
C CYS A 69 -4.45 -11.72 8.73
N ARG A 70 -4.22 -11.36 7.49
CA ARG A 70 -2.91 -11.42 6.89
C ARG A 70 -2.35 -10.02 6.69
N THR A 71 -1.04 -9.91 6.77
CA THR A 71 -0.32 -8.68 6.47
C THR A 71 0.51 -8.91 5.23
N TYR A 72 0.37 -8.01 4.28
CA TYR A 72 1.08 -8.08 3.01
C TYR A 72 2.01 -6.89 2.88
N ASP A 73 3.04 -7.03 2.09
CA ASP A 73 3.93 -5.92 1.76
C ASP A 73 3.57 -5.37 0.38
N LEU A 74 3.50 -4.06 0.28
CA LEU A 74 3.30 -3.38 -0.98
C LEU A 74 4.51 -2.47 -1.19
N VAL A 75 5.22 -2.69 -2.28
CA VAL A 75 6.42 -1.92 -2.59
C VAL A 75 6.17 -1.22 -3.93
N VAL A 76 6.33 0.09 -3.94
CA VAL A 76 6.27 0.87 -5.17
C VAL A 76 7.66 1.45 -5.39
N ARG A 77 8.27 1.06 -6.49
CA ARG A 77 9.58 1.61 -6.91
C ARG A 77 9.34 2.64 -7.98
N ALA A 78 9.82 3.84 -7.73
CA ALA A 78 9.71 4.93 -8.69
C ALA A 78 11.10 5.32 -9.15
N THR A 79 11.25 5.55 -10.44
CA THR A 79 12.50 5.96 -11.05
C THR A 79 12.30 7.32 -11.69
N GLY A 80 13.16 8.25 -11.37
CA GLY A 80 13.13 9.56 -11.96
C GLY A 80 14.46 10.25 -11.77
N ASN A 81 14.82 11.07 -12.74
CA ASN A 81 16.04 11.85 -12.68
C ASN A 81 17.30 11.02 -12.37
N GLY A 82 17.34 9.80 -12.89
CA GLY A 82 18.46 8.91 -12.68
C GLY A 82 18.49 8.19 -11.35
N GLU A 83 17.47 8.35 -10.52
CA GLU A 83 17.39 7.71 -9.23
C GLU A 83 16.21 6.77 -9.16
N THR A 84 16.38 5.66 -8.46
CA THR A 84 15.29 4.74 -8.16
C THR A 84 15.08 4.71 -6.66
N ARG A 85 13.84 4.96 -6.24
CA ARG A 85 13.46 4.96 -4.83
C ARG A 85 12.28 4.03 -4.63
N ALA A 86 12.28 3.36 -3.50
CA ALA A 86 11.22 2.42 -3.16
C ALA A 86 10.47 2.90 -1.93
N ALA A 87 9.15 2.76 -1.97
CA ALA A 87 8.29 3.03 -0.83
C ALA A 87 7.60 1.73 -0.45
N THR A 88 7.75 1.31 0.79
CA THR A 88 7.17 0.07 1.29
C THR A 88 6.11 0.38 2.32
N VAL A 89 4.94 -0.21 2.13
CA VAL A 89 3.81 -0.07 3.05
C VAL A 89 3.31 -1.46 3.40
N GLN A 90 2.98 -1.69 4.65
CA GLN A 90 2.35 -2.91 5.08
C GLN A 90 0.84 -2.76 4.96
N VAL A 91 0.19 -3.77 4.38
CA VAL A 91 -1.25 -3.80 4.22
C VAL A 91 -1.79 -4.92 5.10
N LYS A 92 -2.56 -4.55 6.10
CA LYS A 92 -3.21 -5.52 6.98
C LYS A 92 -4.65 -5.68 6.55
N VAL A 93 -5.06 -6.90 6.30
CA VAL A 93 -6.43 -7.23 5.89
C VAL A 93 -7.18 -7.74 7.11
N GLU A 94 -8.32 -7.12 7.40
CA GLU A 94 -9.17 -7.49 8.52
C GLU A 94 -10.44 -8.15 8.05
N ASP A 95 -11.04 -8.95 8.93
CA ASP A 95 -12.27 -9.64 8.62
C ASP A 95 -13.47 -8.76 9.03
N ARG A 96 -14.12 -8.19 8.02
CA ARG A 96 -15.26 -7.32 8.27
C ARG A 96 -16.41 -8.05 8.93
N GLU A 97 -16.59 -9.31 8.60
CA GLU A 97 -17.73 -10.05 9.07
C GLU A 97 -17.68 -10.37 10.54
N ARG A 98 -16.53 -10.26 11.15
CA ARG A 98 -16.41 -10.51 12.57
C ARG A 98 -16.79 -9.31 13.42
N GLY A 99 -16.87 -8.14 12.88
CA GLY A 99 -17.38 -6.97 13.56
C GLY A 99 -16.94 -6.82 15.00
N TRP A 100 -17.86 -7.14 15.91
CA TRP A 100 -17.64 -6.98 17.34
C TRP A 100 -16.51 -7.86 17.87
N ASN A 101 -16.11 -8.84 17.12
CA ASN A 101 -15.03 -9.74 17.50
C ASN A 101 -13.80 -9.56 16.64
N SER A 102 -13.57 -8.37 16.19
CA SER A 102 -12.55 -8.11 15.19
C SER A 102 -11.14 -8.39 15.67
N MET A 103 -10.88 -8.32 16.94
CA MET A 103 -9.57 -8.62 17.42
C MET A 103 -9.15 -10.02 17.13
N ASP A 104 -10.08 -10.89 16.87
CA ASP A 104 -9.83 -12.23 16.75
C ASP A 104 -9.37 -12.63 15.44
N CYS A 105 -9.59 -11.91 14.45
CA CYS A 105 -9.18 -12.27 13.13
C CYS A 105 -9.05 -13.74 12.86
N GLY A 106 -9.24 -14.56 13.79
CA GLY A 106 -9.13 -15.98 13.64
C GLY A 106 -7.76 -16.54 13.44
N CYS A 107 -6.80 -15.72 13.25
CA CYS A 107 -5.50 -16.24 12.98
C CYS A 107 -4.64 -16.22 14.18
N GLY A 108 -4.91 -15.40 15.03
CA GLY A 108 -4.06 -15.30 16.15
C GLY A 108 -4.61 -15.98 17.33
N GLY A 109 -5.44 -16.49 17.12
CA GLY A 109 -5.93 -16.90 18.08
C GLY A 109 -6.20 -17.86 18.96
N TYR A 110 -6.25 -17.96 19.03
CA TYR A 110 -6.60 -18.64 19.54
C TYR A 110 -6.41 -19.22 20.17
N TRP A 111 -6.61 -19.23 20.27
CA TRP A 111 -6.52 -19.73 20.86
C TRP A 111 -6.58 -20.29 21.16
#